data_a2ac70471fdab576f19feda7192ce6a4
#
_entry.id   a2ac70471fdab576f19feda7192ce6a4
#
_cell.length_a   1.000
_cell.length_b   1.000
_cell.length_c   1.000
_cell.angle_alpha   90.00
_cell.angle_beta   90.00
_cell.angle_gamma   90.00
#
_symmetry.space_group_name_H-M   'P 1'
#
loop_
_entity.id
_entity.type
_entity.pdbx_description
1 polymer ?
#
loop_
_entity_poly.entity_id
_entity_poly.type
_entity_poly.pdbx_seq_one_letter_code
_entity_poly.pdbx_strand_id
1 'polypeptide(L)'
;MQSALERRQEILEVLSDRRRDTVDNLAAEFGVSRSTIKRDLEVIGCSAPIYTVKGGGGGVRVMDGWYVGRRYLHSDQEALLTSLMDGLQPEQQKVMQSILDAFAIPKAPRA
;
A
#
# COMPACT_ATOMS: atom_id res chain seq x y z
N MET A 1 22.93 -15.21 2.94
CA MET A 1 22.31 -14.09 3.70
C MET A 1 21.42 -13.27 2.75
N GLN A 2 20.22 -12.98 3.15
CA GLN A 2 19.29 -12.21 2.36
C GLN A 2 19.68 -10.74 2.33
N SER A 3 19.64 -10.12 1.17
CA SER A 3 19.88 -8.67 1.05
C SER A 3 18.70 -7.86 1.58
N ALA A 4 18.94 -6.59 1.90
CA ALA A 4 17.87 -5.70 2.33
C ALA A 4 16.78 -5.56 1.26
N LEU A 5 17.18 -5.49 -0.01
CA LEU A 5 16.24 -5.41 -1.13
C LEU A 5 15.34 -6.64 -1.22
N GLU A 6 15.93 -7.82 -1.13
CA GLU A 6 15.18 -9.09 -1.14
C GLU A 6 14.23 -9.18 0.05
N ARG A 7 14.72 -8.82 1.24
CA ARG A 7 13.91 -8.84 2.45
C ARG A 7 12.71 -7.91 2.35
N ARG A 8 12.92 -6.69 1.86
CA ARG A 8 11.84 -5.69 1.69
C ARG A 8 10.80 -6.17 0.70
N GLN A 9 11.23 -6.80 -0.39
CA GLN A 9 10.30 -7.38 -1.37
C GLN A 9 9.46 -8.49 -0.74
N GLU A 10 10.07 -9.37 0.04
CA GLU A 10 9.34 -10.44 0.73
C GLU A 10 8.40 -9.91 1.81
N ILE A 11 8.81 -8.88 2.54
CA ILE A 11 7.94 -8.23 3.52
C ILE A 11 6.69 -7.67 2.83
N LEU A 12 6.87 -7.02 1.69
CA LEU A 12 5.76 -6.46 0.94
C LEU A 12 4.81 -7.55 0.43
N GLU A 13 5.33 -8.67 -0.04
CA GLU A 13 4.53 -9.82 -0.46
C GLU A 13 3.74 -10.42 0.70
N VAL A 14 4.38 -10.55 1.87
CA VAL A 14 3.72 -11.02 3.10
C VAL A 14 2.58 -10.09 3.48
N LEU A 15 2.81 -8.77 3.46
CA LEU A 15 1.78 -7.80 3.80
C LEU A 15 0.65 -7.78 2.77
N SER A 16 0.96 -7.94 1.50
CA SER A 16 -0.05 -8.05 0.45
C SER A 16 -0.96 -9.25 0.68
N ASP A 17 -0.39 -10.36 1.11
CA ASP A 17 -1.12 -11.61 1.34
C ASP A 17 -1.91 -11.57 2.66
N ARG A 18 -1.25 -11.20 3.75
CA ARG A 18 -1.87 -11.18 5.09
C ARG A 18 -2.69 -9.94 5.38
N ARG A 19 -2.48 -8.86 4.68
CA ARG A 19 -3.09 -7.53 4.82
C ARG A 19 -2.60 -6.73 6.01
N ARG A 20 -2.06 -7.36 7.03
CA ARG A 20 -1.49 -6.72 8.21
C ARG A 20 -0.51 -7.66 8.92
N ASP A 21 0.43 -7.08 9.67
CA ASP A 21 1.31 -7.84 10.55
C ASP A 21 1.89 -6.89 11.60
N THR A 22 2.62 -7.43 12.56
CA THR A 22 3.29 -6.65 13.59
C THR A 22 4.79 -6.59 13.31
N VAL A 23 5.45 -5.54 13.81
CA VAL A 23 6.90 -5.41 13.72
C VAL A 23 7.58 -6.60 14.39
N ASP A 24 7.06 -7.03 15.54
CA ASP A 24 7.64 -8.16 16.29
C ASP A 24 7.57 -9.47 15.49
N ASN A 25 6.43 -9.76 14.87
CA ASN A 25 6.28 -10.96 14.05
C ASN A 25 7.19 -10.93 12.83
N LEU A 26 7.27 -9.79 12.16
CA LEU A 26 8.14 -9.64 10.99
C LEU A 26 9.61 -9.78 11.39
N ALA A 27 10.03 -9.19 12.50
CA ALA A 27 11.39 -9.30 13.00
C ALA A 27 11.75 -10.77 13.30
N ALA A 28 10.85 -11.47 13.97
CA ALA A 28 11.07 -12.90 14.29
C ALA A 28 11.11 -13.75 13.02
N GLU A 29 10.20 -13.54 12.10
CA GLU A 29 10.10 -14.32 10.87
C GLU A 29 11.31 -14.12 9.95
N PHE A 30 11.79 -12.89 9.82
CA PHE A 30 12.93 -12.57 8.97
C PHE A 30 14.28 -12.63 9.69
N GLY A 31 14.27 -12.89 10.99
CA GLY A 31 15.51 -13.06 11.76
C GLY A 31 16.33 -11.78 11.88
N VAL A 32 15.67 -10.63 11.97
CA VAL A 32 16.32 -9.33 12.10
C VAL A 32 15.74 -8.55 13.29
N SER A 33 16.36 -7.42 13.64
CA SER A 33 15.90 -6.59 14.74
C SER A 33 14.62 -5.81 14.38
N ARG A 34 13.91 -5.35 15.39
CA ARG A 34 12.74 -4.48 15.21
C ARG A 34 13.15 -3.19 14.48
N SER A 35 14.31 -2.64 14.82
CA SER A 35 14.84 -1.43 14.17
C SER A 35 15.04 -1.64 12.68
N THR A 36 15.54 -2.81 12.28
CA THR A 36 15.70 -3.15 10.87
C THR A 36 14.35 -3.22 10.16
N ILE A 37 13.36 -3.86 10.77
CA ILE A 37 12.00 -3.93 10.20
C ILE A 37 11.39 -2.53 10.06
N LYS A 38 11.52 -1.69 11.09
CA LYS A 38 10.99 -0.32 11.03
C LYS A 38 11.60 0.47 9.88
N ARG A 39 12.91 0.32 9.67
CA ARG A 39 13.61 0.96 8.55
C ARG A 39 13.12 0.42 7.21
N ASP A 40 12.95 -0.89 7.12
CA ASP A 40 12.42 -1.53 5.90
C ASP A 40 11.01 -1.00 5.58
N LEU A 41 10.16 -0.86 6.58
CA LEU A 41 8.79 -0.35 6.39
C LEU A 41 8.78 1.09 5.91
N GLU A 42 9.70 1.92 6.39
CA GLU A 42 9.85 3.30 5.90
C GLU A 42 10.20 3.33 4.42
N VAL A 43 11.12 2.47 3.98
CA VAL A 43 11.51 2.38 2.58
C VAL A 43 10.36 1.85 1.73
N ILE A 44 9.69 0.80 2.18
CA ILE A 44 8.53 0.23 1.48
C ILE A 44 7.42 1.27 1.35
N GLY A 45 7.18 2.05 2.39
CA GLY A 45 6.14 3.10 2.42
C GLY A 45 6.35 4.21 1.41
N CYS A 46 7.56 4.36 0.86
CA CYS A 46 7.83 5.34 -0.21
C CYS A 46 7.19 4.95 -1.54
N SER A 47 6.91 3.66 -1.75
CA SER A 47 6.41 3.15 -3.03
C SER A 47 5.13 2.33 -2.93
N ALA A 48 4.71 1.98 -1.72
CA ALA A 48 3.51 1.17 -1.51
C ALA A 48 2.61 1.80 -0.44
N PRO A 49 1.28 1.69 -0.58
CA PRO A 49 0.34 2.30 0.36
C PRO A 49 0.22 1.45 1.63
N ILE A 50 1.26 1.43 2.44
CA ILE A 50 1.24 0.83 3.77
C ILE A 50 1.18 1.92 4.83
N TYR A 51 0.66 1.59 5.99
CA TYR A 51 0.57 2.53 7.10
C TYR A 51 0.70 1.80 8.43
N THR A 52 1.14 2.52 9.44
CA THR A 52 1.28 1.98 10.80
C THR A 52 0.08 2.37 11.65
N VAL A 53 -0.30 1.47 12.56
CA VAL A 53 -1.37 1.70 13.53
C VAL A 53 -0.76 1.68 14.92
N LYS A 54 -1.01 2.71 15.71
CA LYS A 54 -0.54 2.80 17.08
C LYS A 54 -1.48 2.07 18.02
N GLY A 55 -0.94 1.56 19.15
CA GLY A 55 -1.69 0.92 20.20
C GLY A 55 -1.40 -0.57 20.33
N GLY A 56 -2.06 -1.21 21.29
CA GLY A 56 -1.77 -2.58 21.73
C GLY A 56 -2.01 -3.67 20.70
N GLY A 57 -2.77 -3.43 19.68
CA GLY A 57 -2.96 -4.37 18.56
C GLY A 57 -2.44 -3.80 17.26
N GLY A 58 -1.60 -2.77 17.35
CA GLY A 58 -1.10 -2.04 16.19
C GLY A 58 -0.17 -2.87 15.33
N GLY A 59 0.55 -2.18 14.45
CA GLY A 59 1.47 -2.79 13.51
C GLY A 59 1.41 -2.09 12.19
N VAL A 60 1.66 -2.82 11.12
CA VAL A 60 1.63 -2.30 9.75
C VAL A 60 0.47 -2.94 8.99
N ARG A 61 -0.19 -2.14 8.18
CA ARG A 61 -1.31 -2.57 7.34
C ARG A 61 -1.13 -2.07 5.91
N VAL A 62 -1.73 -2.79 4.98
CA VAL A 62 -1.80 -2.41 3.57
C VAL A 62 -3.20 -1.85 3.32
N MET A 63 -3.29 -0.79 2.50
CA MET A 63 -4.58 -0.21 2.11
C MET A 63 -5.44 -1.24 1.38
N ASP A 64 -6.73 -1.24 1.69
CA ASP A 64 -7.71 -2.11 1.03
C ASP A 64 -7.69 -1.86 -0.48
N GLY A 65 -7.76 -2.93 -1.24
CA GLY A 65 -7.77 -2.87 -2.69
C GLY A 65 -6.38 -2.89 -3.34
N TRP A 66 -5.32 -2.75 -2.56
CA TRP A 66 -3.96 -2.80 -3.11
C TRP A 66 -3.36 -4.21 -2.94
N TYR A 67 -2.76 -4.73 -4.01
CA TYR A 67 -2.12 -6.05 -4.04
C TYR A 67 -0.86 -5.99 -4.87
N VAL A 68 0.18 -6.71 -4.45
CA VAL A 68 1.42 -6.88 -5.24
C VAL A 68 1.07 -7.51 -6.59
N GLY A 69 1.64 -6.97 -7.65
CA GLY A 69 1.44 -7.48 -9.00
C GLY A 69 0.18 -7.01 -9.71
N ARG A 70 -0.75 -6.37 -9.01
CA ARG A 70 -1.93 -5.78 -9.62
C ARG A 70 -1.55 -4.52 -10.38
N ARG A 71 -2.17 -4.29 -11.54
CA ARG A 71 -1.91 -3.07 -12.32
C ARG A 71 -2.78 -1.92 -11.82
N TYR A 72 -2.15 -0.76 -11.71
CA TYR A 72 -2.81 0.47 -11.27
C TYR A 72 -2.56 1.59 -12.28
N LEU A 73 -3.37 2.61 -12.22
CA LEU A 73 -3.17 3.82 -13.01
C LEU A 73 -1.91 4.54 -12.53
N HIS A 74 -1.16 5.10 -13.49
CA HIS A 74 -0.09 6.03 -13.17
C HIS A 74 -0.69 7.35 -12.67
N SER A 75 0.08 8.15 -11.94
CA SER A 75 -0.40 9.38 -11.34
C SER A 75 -0.94 10.38 -12.35
N ASP A 76 -0.30 10.48 -13.52
CA ASP A 76 -0.76 11.37 -14.59
C ASP A 76 -2.06 10.87 -15.24
N GLN A 77 -2.23 9.56 -15.35
CA GLN A 77 -3.46 8.94 -15.85
C GLN A 77 -4.62 9.21 -14.88
N GLU A 78 -4.39 8.99 -13.59
CA GLU A 78 -5.39 9.26 -12.56
C GLU A 78 -5.78 10.75 -12.55
N ALA A 79 -4.80 11.63 -12.63
CA ALA A 79 -5.02 13.07 -12.66
C ALA A 79 -5.87 13.49 -13.85
N LEU A 80 -5.60 12.94 -15.04
CA LEU A 80 -6.39 13.24 -16.23
C LEU A 80 -7.83 12.79 -16.06
N LEU A 81 -8.05 11.56 -15.63
CA LEU A 81 -9.42 11.04 -15.44
C LEU A 81 -10.18 11.85 -14.40
N THR A 82 -9.53 12.21 -13.31
CA THR A 82 -10.12 13.02 -12.26
C THR A 82 -10.51 14.42 -12.79
N SER A 83 -9.66 15.01 -13.63
CA SER A 83 -9.93 16.34 -14.20
C SER A 83 -11.12 16.36 -15.15
N LEU A 84 -11.44 15.22 -15.76
CA LEU A 84 -12.58 15.11 -16.68
C LEU A 84 -13.91 14.92 -15.95
N MET A 85 -13.88 14.64 -14.64
CA MET A 85 -15.06 14.30 -13.86
C MET A 85 -16.14 15.39 -13.91
N ASP A 86 -15.75 16.66 -13.76
CA ASP A 86 -16.66 17.79 -13.68
C ASP A 86 -17.46 18.02 -14.97
N GLY A 87 -16.90 17.62 -16.11
CA GLY A 87 -17.56 17.76 -17.42
C GLY A 87 -18.50 16.62 -17.76
N LEU A 88 -18.60 15.61 -16.93
CA LEU A 88 -19.40 14.42 -17.20
C LEU A 88 -20.82 14.56 -16.65
N GLN A 89 -21.77 13.88 -17.30
CA GLN A 89 -23.12 13.73 -16.80
C GLN A 89 -23.13 12.87 -15.52
N PRO A 90 -24.12 13.02 -14.62
CA PRO A 90 -24.14 12.27 -13.35
C PRO A 90 -23.96 10.76 -13.50
N GLU A 91 -24.58 10.15 -14.51
CA GLU A 91 -24.44 8.72 -14.77
C GLU A 91 -23.02 8.36 -15.18
N GLN A 92 -22.40 9.22 -16.00
CA GLN A 92 -21.03 9.04 -16.45
C GLN A 92 -20.04 9.23 -15.28
N GLN A 93 -20.34 10.15 -14.36
CA GLN A 93 -19.52 10.37 -13.17
C GLN A 93 -19.47 9.11 -12.30
N LYS A 94 -20.58 8.39 -12.17
CA LYS A 94 -20.63 7.13 -11.42
C LYS A 94 -19.72 6.08 -12.04
N VAL A 95 -19.75 5.96 -13.37
CA VAL A 95 -18.89 5.02 -14.09
C VAL A 95 -17.44 5.42 -13.95
N MET A 96 -17.12 6.71 -14.11
CA MET A 96 -15.74 7.18 -13.96
C MET A 96 -15.24 6.92 -12.54
N GLN A 97 -16.07 7.18 -11.52
CA GLN A 97 -15.69 6.92 -10.13
C GLN A 97 -15.42 5.44 -9.90
N SER A 98 -16.18 4.55 -10.52
CA SER A 98 -15.94 3.10 -10.41
C SER A 98 -14.60 2.70 -11.02
N ILE A 99 -14.19 3.34 -12.12
CA ILE A 99 -12.88 3.10 -12.73
C ILE A 99 -11.77 3.57 -11.78
N LEU A 100 -11.90 4.76 -11.22
CA LEU A 100 -10.91 5.30 -10.29
C LEU A 100 -10.82 4.42 -9.03
N ASP A 101 -11.95 4.02 -8.48
CA ASP A 101 -11.99 3.16 -7.29
C ASP A 101 -11.31 1.80 -7.54
N ALA A 102 -11.48 1.26 -8.76
CA ALA A 102 -10.91 -0.05 -9.12
C ALA A 102 -9.42 0.01 -9.42
N PHE A 103 -8.94 1.08 -10.05
CA PHE A 103 -7.61 1.11 -10.64
C PHE A 103 -6.66 2.18 -10.08
N ALA A 104 -7.14 3.16 -9.34
CA ALA A 104 -6.26 4.13 -8.69
C ALA A 104 -5.53 3.46 -7.52
N ILE A 105 -4.27 3.86 -7.29
CA ILE A 105 -3.51 3.35 -6.14
C ILE A 105 -4.13 3.92 -4.86
N PRO A 106 -4.55 3.06 -3.92
CA PRO A 106 -5.07 3.53 -2.63
C PRO A 106 -3.99 4.31 -1.87
N LYS A 107 -4.38 5.42 -1.25
CA LYS A 107 -3.46 6.22 -0.45
C LYS A 107 -3.59 5.84 1.01
N ALA A 108 -2.45 5.67 1.68
CA ALA A 108 -2.44 5.39 3.10
C ALA A 108 -3.06 6.55 3.88
N PRO A 109 -3.86 6.28 4.93
CA PRO A 109 -4.42 7.35 5.73
C PRO A 109 -3.31 8.12 6.43
N ARG A 110 -3.52 9.43 6.57
CA ARG A 110 -2.57 10.28 7.29
C ARG A 110 -2.67 10.01 8.79
N ALA A 111 -1.52 9.93 9.43
CA ALA A 111 -1.44 9.76 10.87
C ALA A 111 -1.95 10.99 11.61
#